data_97421629372a938d9c54828fa17b719f
#
_entry.id   97421629372a938d9c54828fa17b719f
#
_cell.length_a   1.000
_cell.length_b   1.000
_cell.length_c   1.000
_cell.angle_alpha   90.00
_cell.angle_beta   90.00
_cell.angle_gamma   90.00
#
_symmetry.space_group_name_H-M   'P 1'
#
loop_
_entity.id
_entity.type
_entity.pdbx_description
1 polymer ?
#
loop_
_entity_poly.entity_id
_entity_poly.type
_entity_poly.pdbx_seq_one_letter_code
_entity_poly.pdbx_strand_id
1 'polypeptide(L)'
;MEYYFKTKQMGVGYHGKFLIKDIEFGLQKGEILTLIGPNGAGKSTILKSIARQLALVSGVVYLEKKDINQMSAEEFSKKMAVVFTDKLKTEMMSCEDVVATGRYPYTGHFGILSKEDYAVVEEAMDLVHVTEIRNDDFSKISDGQRQRVMLARAICQEPEIIVLDEPTSFLDVRYKLELLAILERMARKKHITVIMSLHEIDLAQKVSDKIICVKGDTIAHYGKPEEVFKEDTIRSLYEIDNGSFDPVFGSIELPKIEGEPEVFVISS
;
A
#
# COMPACT_ATOMS: atom_id res chain seq x y z
N MET A 1 -25.22 1.11 -4.13
CA MET A 1 -24.26 0.26 -4.87
C MET A 1 -23.65 -0.74 -3.91
N GLU A 2 -23.42 -1.96 -4.35
CA GLU A 2 -22.79 -2.99 -3.52
C GLU A 2 -21.26 -2.86 -3.67
N TYR A 3 -20.55 -2.77 -2.55
CA TYR A 3 -19.08 -2.69 -2.55
C TYR A 3 -18.46 -4.08 -2.73
N TYR A 4 -17.35 -4.13 -3.47
CA TYR A 4 -16.53 -5.33 -3.65
C TYR A 4 -15.74 -5.66 -2.37
N PHE A 5 -15.15 -4.65 -1.76
CA PHE A 5 -14.48 -4.72 -0.45
C PHE A 5 -15.09 -3.70 0.49
N LYS A 6 -15.40 -4.08 1.72
CA LYS A 6 -15.92 -3.15 2.72
C LYS A 6 -15.57 -3.54 4.15
N THR A 7 -15.43 -2.53 4.99
CA THR A 7 -15.34 -2.68 6.45
C THR A 7 -16.66 -2.25 7.09
N LYS A 8 -17.00 -2.86 8.21
CA LYS A 8 -18.17 -2.48 9.02
C LYS A 8 -17.79 -2.48 10.49
N GLN A 9 -17.85 -1.30 11.12
CA GLN A 9 -17.49 -1.08 12.53
C GLN A 9 -16.14 -1.72 12.89
N MET A 10 -15.19 -1.68 11.94
CA MET A 10 -13.88 -2.32 12.11
C MET A 10 -13.08 -1.56 13.16
N GLY A 11 -12.67 -2.26 14.21
CA GLY A 11 -11.77 -1.76 15.23
C GLY A 11 -10.45 -2.51 15.20
N VAL A 12 -9.34 -1.77 15.18
CA VAL A 12 -7.98 -2.31 15.10
C VAL A 12 -7.16 -1.93 16.32
N GLY A 13 -6.17 -2.76 16.66
CA GLY A 13 -5.30 -2.52 17.80
C GLY A 13 -4.53 -3.76 18.20
N TYR A 14 -3.98 -3.76 19.42
CA TYR A 14 -3.11 -4.81 19.93
C TYR A 14 -3.61 -5.33 21.27
N HIS A 15 -3.52 -6.65 21.48
CA HIS A 15 -3.90 -7.30 22.74
C HIS A 15 -5.30 -6.95 23.23
N GLY A 16 -6.27 -6.83 22.30
CA GLY A 16 -7.65 -6.47 22.62
C GLY A 16 -7.88 -4.99 22.97
N LYS A 17 -6.82 -4.14 22.92
CA LYS A 17 -6.95 -2.70 23.12
C LYS A 17 -7.09 -2.01 21.77
N PHE A 18 -8.08 -1.14 21.66
CA PHE A 18 -8.27 -0.33 20.46
C PHE A 18 -7.13 0.66 20.26
N LEU A 19 -6.64 0.74 19.03
CA LEU A 19 -5.86 1.85 18.52
C LEU A 19 -6.77 2.79 17.71
N ILE A 20 -7.60 2.23 16.83
CA ILE A 20 -8.57 2.99 16.03
C ILE A 20 -9.89 2.21 16.04
N LYS A 21 -11.02 2.95 16.17
CA LYS A 21 -12.37 2.41 16.22
C LYS A 21 -13.20 2.83 15.02
N ASP A 22 -14.29 2.12 14.82
CA ASP A 22 -15.38 2.48 13.91
C ASP A 22 -14.92 2.82 12.48
N ILE A 23 -13.96 2.02 11.96
CA ILE A 23 -13.45 2.18 10.61
C ILE A 23 -14.49 1.63 9.62
N GLU A 24 -15.07 2.53 8.82
CA GLU A 24 -16.05 2.18 7.80
C GLU A 24 -15.66 2.76 6.44
N PHE A 25 -15.43 1.90 5.46
CA PHE A 25 -15.24 2.29 4.07
C PHE A 25 -15.62 1.16 3.13
N GLY A 26 -15.79 1.49 1.86
CA GLY A 26 -16.08 0.51 0.83
C GLY A 26 -15.45 0.87 -0.51
N LEU A 27 -14.99 -0.16 -1.24
CA LEU A 27 -14.32 -0.05 -2.53
C LEU A 27 -15.04 -0.88 -3.58
N GLN A 28 -15.06 -0.36 -4.80
CA GLN A 28 -15.41 -1.14 -5.99
C GLN A 28 -14.17 -1.91 -6.47
N LYS A 29 -14.37 -2.93 -7.30
CA LYS A 29 -13.29 -3.68 -7.92
C LYS A 29 -12.48 -2.76 -8.84
N GLY A 30 -11.15 -2.75 -8.68
CA GLY A 30 -10.26 -1.89 -9.46
C GLY A 30 -10.11 -0.45 -8.93
N GLU A 31 -10.68 -0.12 -7.77
CA GLU A 31 -10.41 1.16 -7.11
C GLU A 31 -9.08 1.14 -6.33
N ILE A 32 -8.44 2.30 -6.27
CA ILE A 32 -7.23 2.56 -5.48
C ILE A 32 -7.61 3.37 -4.25
N LEU A 33 -7.38 2.80 -3.07
CA LEU A 33 -7.52 3.47 -1.78
C LEU A 33 -6.15 3.76 -1.19
N THR A 34 -5.92 5.01 -0.79
CA THR A 34 -4.71 5.38 -0.07
C THR A 34 -5.01 5.88 1.34
N LEU A 35 -4.25 5.36 2.30
CA LEU A 35 -4.26 5.82 3.68
C LEU A 35 -3.15 6.87 3.85
N ILE A 36 -3.50 8.05 4.33
CA ILE A 36 -2.58 9.14 4.66
C ILE A 36 -2.71 9.54 6.12
N GLY A 37 -1.70 10.20 6.66
CA GLY A 37 -1.68 10.69 8.06
C GLY A 37 -0.30 10.62 8.68
N PRO A 38 -0.11 11.19 9.87
CA PRO A 38 1.17 11.22 10.57
C PRO A 38 1.79 9.84 10.78
N ASN A 39 3.10 9.82 11.04
CA ASN A 39 3.77 8.60 11.45
C ASN A 39 3.21 8.12 12.80
N GLY A 40 3.02 6.81 12.93
CA GLY A 40 2.43 6.22 14.14
C GLY A 40 0.90 6.36 14.25
N ALA A 41 0.20 6.99 13.30
CA ALA A 41 -1.27 7.13 13.33
C ALA A 41 -2.03 5.80 13.19
N GLY A 42 -1.35 4.67 12.90
CA GLY A 42 -2.01 3.37 12.82
C GLY A 42 -2.33 2.89 11.41
N LYS A 43 -1.83 3.54 10.35
CA LYS A 43 -2.03 3.12 8.95
C LYS A 43 -1.64 1.65 8.73
N SER A 44 -0.43 1.27 9.12
CA SER A 44 0.07 -0.12 9.02
C SER A 44 -0.77 -1.10 9.85
N THR A 45 -1.32 -0.67 11.00
CA THR A 45 -2.19 -1.49 11.82
C THR A 45 -3.50 -1.79 11.10
N ILE A 46 -4.10 -0.79 10.43
CA ILE A 46 -5.28 -0.98 9.57
C ILE A 46 -4.97 -1.98 8.45
N LEU A 47 -3.86 -1.76 7.71
CA LEU A 47 -3.47 -2.61 6.59
C LEU A 47 -3.18 -4.05 7.03
N LYS A 48 -2.45 -4.26 8.13
CA LYS A 48 -2.18 -5.59 8.70
C LYS A 48 -3.46 -6.30 9.16
N SER A 49 -4.44 -5.55 9.69
CA SER A 49 -5.74 -6.11 10.09
C SER A 49 -6.58 -6.52 8.88
N ILE A 50 -6.62 -5.71 7.82
CA ILE A 50 -7.27 -6.04 6.55
C ILE A 50 -6.64 -7.30 5.93
N ALA A 51 -5.32 -7.43 6.02
CA ALA A 51 -4.56 -8.55 5.49
C ALA A 51 -4.58 -9.81 6.41
N ARG A 52 -5.37 -9.83 7.47
CA ARG A 52 -5.45 -10.92 8.46
C ARG A 52 -4.13 -11.25 9.16
N GLN A 53 -3.13 -10.36 9.11
CA GLN A 53 -1.89 -10.51 9.88
C GLN A 53 -2.05 -10.04 11.33
N LEU A 54 -3.05 -9.21 11.58
CA LEU A 54 -3.44 -8.76 12.91
C LEU A 54 -4.93 -8.99 13.10
N ALA A 55 -5.30 -9.63 14.20
CA ALA A 55 -6.69 -9.87 14.52
C ALA A 55 -7.45 -8.55 14.75
N LEU A 56 -8.67 -8.46 14.25
CA LEU A 56 -9.56 -7.34 14.56
C LEU A 56 -9.89 -7.33 16.06
N VAL A 57 -10.00 -6.15 16.66
CA VAL A 57 -10.53 -5.96 18.01
C VAL A 57 -12.06 -6.00 17.98
N SER A 58 -12.67 -5.46 16.91
CA SER A 58 -14.13 -5.51 16.69
C SER A 58 -14.46 -5.39 15.20
N GLY A 59 -15.73 -5.57 14.87
CA GLY A 59 -16.26 -5.39 13.52
C GLY A 59 -15.90 -6.51 12.56
N VAL A 60 -16.10 -6.24 11.28
CA VAL A 60 -15.91 -7.23 10.22
C VAL A 60 -15.42 -6.58 8.93
N VAL A 61 -14.62 -7.34 8.17
CA VAL A 61 -14.15 -6.99 6.83
C VAL A 61 -14.78 -7.99 5.84
N TYR A 62 -15.43 -7.45 4.81
CA TYR A 62 -16.05 -8.25 3.75
C TYR A 62 -15.28 -8.11 2.45
N LEU A 63 -15.03 -9.24 1.81
CA LEU A 63 -14.61 -9.33 0.42
C LEU A 63 -15.75 -9.96 -0.37
N GLU A 64 -16.26 -9.26 -1.35
CA GLU A 64 -17.54 -9.55 -1.99
C GLU A 64 -18.67 -9.53 -0.94
N LYS A 65 -19.22 -10.64 -0.56
CA LYS A 65 -20.26 -10.75 0.49
C LYS A 65 -19.79 -11.60 1.68
N LYS A 66 -18.56 -12.11 1.62
CA LYS A 66 -18.03 -13.06 2.57
C LYS A 66 -17.12 -12.37 3.58
N ASP A 67 -17.29 -12.63 4.85
CA ASP A 67 -16.35 -12.23 5.89
C ASP A 67 -14.99 -12.88 5.60
N ILE A 68 -13.94 -12.05 5.51
CA ILE A 68 -12.59 -12.56 5.23
C ILE A 68 -12.14 -13.60 6.26
N ASN A 69 -12.58 -13.51 7.51
CA ASN A 69 -12.22 -14.47 8.56
C ASN A 69 -12.88 -15.86 8.37
N GLN A 70 -13.92 -15.95 7.53
CA GLN A 70 -14.58 -17.21 7.18
C GLN A 70 -14.00 -17.85 5.93
N MET A 71 -13.08 -17.18 5.23
CA MET A 71 -12.36 -17.75 4.09
C MET A 71 -11.27 -18.70 4.58
N SER A 72 -11.06 -19.81 3.86
CA SER A 72 -9.88 -20.64 4.08
C SER A 72 -8.60 -19.87 3.81
N ALA A 73 -7.46 -20.32 4.35
CA ALA A 73 -6.18 -19.69 4.08
C ALA A 73 -5.84 -19.71 2.58
N GLU A 74 -6.15 -20.82 1.90
CA GLU A 74 -5.94 -20.98 0.45
C GLU A 74 -6.82 -20.01 -0.35
N GLU A 75 -8.15 -19.95 -0.05
CA GLU A 75 -9.06 -19.01 -0.71
C GLU A 75 -8.62 -17.56 -0.54
N PHE A 76 -8.24 -17.18 0.68
CA PHE A 76 -7.81 -15.82 0.98
C PHE A 76 -6.48 -15.48 0.29
N SER A 77 -5.50 -16.39 0.29
CA SER A 77 -4.19 -16.17 -0.35
C SER A 77 -4.27 -16.09 -1.88
N LYS A 78 -5.26 -16.69 -2.53
CA LYS A 78 -5.52 -16.49 -3.97
C LYS A 78 -6.14 -15.14 -4.29
N LYS A 79 -6.84 -14.53 -3.32
CA LYS A 79 -7.54 -13.25 -3.53
C LYS A 79 -6.75 -12.02 -3.09
N MET A 80 -5.88 -12.14 -2.09
CA MET A 80 -5.20 -10.99 -1.51
C MET A 80 -3.69 -11.23 -1.42
N ALA A 81 -2.92 -10.34 -2.05
CA ALA A 81 -1.47 -10.26 -1.89
C ALA A 81 -1.10 -9.07 -0.99
N VAL A 82 0.03 -9.19 -0.32
CA VAL A 82 0.51 -8.18 0.63
C VAL A 82 1.99 -7.85 0.42
N VAL A 83 2.32 -6.56 0.55
CA VAL A 83 3.68 -6.04 0.57
C VAL A 83 3.83 -5.15 1.79
N PHE A 84 4.50 -5.64 2.82
CA PHE A 84 4.80 -4.88 4.04
C PHE A 84 6.30 -4.58 4.13
N THR A 85 6.64 -3.52 4.83
CA THR A 85 8.03 -3.07 5.03
C THR A 85 8.83 -3.97 5.99
N ASP A 86 8.19 -4.93 6.64
CA ASP A 86 8.86 -5.87 7.53
C ASP A 86 9.91 -6.69 6.74
N LYS A 87 11.16 -6.69 7.25
CA LYS A 87 12.26 -7.41 6.59
C LYS A 87 12.01 -8.91 6.62
N LEU A 88 11.76 -9.51 5.47
CA LEU A 88 11.80 -10.96 5.31
C LEU A 88 13.22 -11.45 5.60
N LYS A 89 13.34 -12.28 6.62
CA LYS A 89 14.59 -13.01 6.88
C LYS A 89 14.60 -14.24 5.99
N THR A 90 15.18 -14.11 4.81
CA THR A 90 15.40 -15.21 3.89
C THR A 90 16.89 -15.54 3.90
N GLU A 91 17.24 -16.76 4.23
CA GLU A 91 18.61 -17.24 4.09
C GLU A 91 18.71 -18.05 2.80
N MET A 92 19.73 -17.73 1.97
CA MET A 92 20.06 -18.45 0.73
C MET A 92 18.96 -18.55 -0.34
N MET A 93 18.07 -17.55 -0.42
CA MET A 93 17.09 -17.45 -1.51
C MET A 93 17.56 -16.44 -2.55
N SER A 94 17.45 -16.80 -3.82
CA SER A 94 17.59 -15.84 -4.93
C SER A 94 16.38 -14.92 -5.01
N CYS A 95 16.49 -13.82 -5.75
CA CYS A 95 15.35 -12.94 -6.01
C CYS A 95 14.22 -13.69 -6.73
N GLU A 96 14.55 -14.59 -7.67
CA GLU A 96 13.57 -15.44 -8.36
C GLU A 96 12.85 -16.38 -7.40
N ASP A 97 13.58 -17.03 -6.48
CA ASP A 97 12.97 -17.91 -5.46
C ASP A 97 11.95 -17.14 -4.62
N VAL A 98 12.30 -15.90 -4.22
CA VAL A 98 11.37 -15.05 -3.44
C VAL A 98 10.12 -14.74 -4.25
N VAL A 99 10.24 -14.34 -5.52
CA VAL A 99 9.08 -14.07 -6.39
C VAL A 99 8.25 -15.34 -6.57
N ALA A 100 8.89 -16.48 -6.80
CA ALA A 100 8.26 -17.77 -7.01
C ALA A 100 7.40 -18.22 -5.81
N THR A 101 7.71 -17.77 -4.58
CA THR A 101 6.83 -18.02 -3.42
C THR A 101 5.42 -17.45 -3.60
N GLY A 102 5.24 -16.45 -4.47
CA GLY A 102 3.93 -15.91 -4.84
C GLY A 102 3.01 -16.96 -5.48
N ARG A 103 3.57 -18.03 -6.06
CA ARG A 103 2.81 -19.12 -6.67
C ARG A 103 2.36 -20.22 -5.69
N TYR A 104 2.82 -20.21 -4.44
CA TYR A 104 2.48 -21.24 -3.46
C TYR A 104 0.97 -21.50 -3.30
N PRO A 105 0.07 -20.52 -3.38
CA PRO A 105 -1.38 -20.82 -3.34
C PRO A 105 -1.87 -21.72 -4.46
N TYR A 106 -1.08 -21.95 -5.52
CA TYR A 106 -1.43 -22.73 -6.71
C TYR A 106 -0.70 -24.07 -6.82
N THR A 107 0.35 -24.31 -6.03
CA THR A 107 1.26 -25.46 -6.18
C THR A 107 0.83 -26.75 -5.47
N GLY A 108 -0.31 -26.74 -4.76
CA GLY A 108 -0.77 -27.89 -3.98
C GLY A 108 0.17 -28.28 -2.83
N HIS A 109 0.04 -29.54 -2.34
CA HIS A 109 0.75 -29.98 -1.13
C HIS A 109 2.27 -30.12 -1.29
N PHE A 110 2.77 -30.31 -2.49
CA PHE A 110 4.20 -30.53 -2.72
C PHE A 110 5.00 -29.26 -3.02
N GLY A 111 4.33 -28.13 -3.21
CA GLY A 111 5.01 -26.85 -3.49
C GLY A 111 5.78 -26.82 -4.83
N ILE A 112 5.47 -27.75 -5.75
CA ILE A 112 6.18 -27.86 -7.04
C ILE A 112 5.55 -26.89 -8.02
N LEU A 113 6.36 -25.98 -8.58
CA LEU A 113 5.94 -25.06 -9.62
C LEU A 113 5.89 -25.74 -10.98
N SER A 114 4.86 -25.45 -11.76
CA SER A 114 4.72 -25.84 -13.15
C SER A 114 5.51 -24.91 -14.08
N LYS A 115 5.58 -25.25 -15.36
CA LYS A 115 6.18 -24.36 -16.38
C LYS A 115 5.38 -23.07 -16.53
N GLU A 116 4.06 -23.16 -16.39
CA GLU A 116 3.15 -22.02 -16.42
C GLU A 116 3.41 -21.08 -15.23
N ASP A 117 3.69 -21.63 -14.04
CA ASP A 117 4.04 -20.82 -12.87
C ASP A 117 5.35 -20.05 -13.08
N TYR A 118 6.36 -20.69 -13.67
CA TYR A 118 7.62 -20.01 -14.00
C TYR A 118 7.44 -18.90 -15.05
N ALA A 119 6.54 -19.06 -16.01
CA ALA A 119 6.21 -17.99 -16.95
C ALA A 119 5.59 -16.76 -16.24
N VAL A 120 4.70 -16.99 -15.26
CA VAL A 120 4.11 -15.92 -14.44
C VAL A 120 5.18 -15.24 -13.57
N VAL A 121 6.13 -16.01 -13.02
CA VAL A 121 7.28 -15.46 -12.27
C VAL A 121 8.10 -14.52 -13.15
N GLU A 122 8.44 -14.95 -14.36
CA GLU A 122 9.23 -14.17 -15.32
C GLU A 122 8.50 -12.87 -15.73
N GLU A 123 7.21 -12.96 -16.10
CA GLU A 123 6.38 -11.79 -16.42
C GLU A 123 6.33 -10.79 -15.24
N ALA A 124 6.18 -11.28 -14.02
CA ALA A 124 6.13 -10.44 -12.84
C ALA A 124 7.47 -9.74 -12.57
N MET A 125 8.60 -10.43 -12.77
CA MET A 125 9.94 -9.85 -12.61
C MET A 125 10.25 -8.80 -13.68
N ASP A 126 9.87 -9.06 -14.93
CA ASP A 126 10.03 -8.13 -16.05
C ASP A 126 9.23 -6.85 -15.82
N LEU A 127 7.98 -6.98 -15.34
CA LEU A 127 7.08 -5.84 -15.12
C LEU A 127 7.65 -4.80 -14.15
N VAL A 128 8.43 -5.23 -13.15
CA VAL A 128 9.05 -4.36 -12.14
C VAL A 128 10.57 -4.18 -12.33
N HIS A 129 11.10 -4.61 -13.46
CA HIS A 129 12.51 -4.45 -13.84
C HIS A 129 13.49 -5.03 -12.81
N VAL A 130 13.31 -6.30 -12.45
CA VAL A 130 14.22 -7.03 -11.55
C VAL A 130 14.79 -8.32 -12.17
N THR A 131 14.57 -8.56 -13.45
CA THR A 131 15.04 -9.75 -14.15
C THR A 131 16.57 -9.88 -14.14
N GLU A 132 17.30 -8.76 -14.24
CA GLU A 132 18.77 -8.75 -14.24
C GLU A 132 19.37 -9.26 -12.91
N ILE A 133 18.64 -9.12 -11.80
CA ILE A 133 19.07 -9.56 -10.46
C ILE A 133 18.43 -10.87 -10.02
N ARG A 134 17.83 -11.63 -10.97
CA ARG A 134 17.06 -12.85 -10.64
C ARG A 134 17.81 -13.88 -9.80
N ASN A 135 19.12 -14.02 -10.06
CA ASN A 135 19.99 -14.98 -9.40
C ASN A 135 20.71 -14.39 -8.17
N ASP A 136 20.54 -13.10 -7.88
CA ASP A 136 21.19 -12.46 -6.75
C ASP A 136 20.55 -12.92 -5.44
N ASP A 137 21.39 -13.00 -4.39
CA ASP A 137 20.93 -13.28 -3.04
C ASP A 137 20.03 -12.13 -2.53
N PHE A 138 18.76 -12.44 -2.30
CA PHE A 138 17.77 -11.46 -1.85
C PHE A 138 18.18 -10.70 -0.57
N SER A 139 18.99 -11.33 0.29
CA SER A 139 19.48 -10.69 1.51
C SER A 139 20.52 -9.59 1.25
N LYS A 140 21.16 -9.59 0.08
CA LYS A 140 22.31 -8.73 -0.28
C LYS A 140 21.96 -7.58 -1.23
N ILE A 141 20.77 -7.55 -1.79
CA ILE A 141 20.34 -6.48 -2.69
C ILE A 141 19.97 -5.20 -1.93
N SER A 142 19.91 -4.06 -2.63
CA SER A 142 19.49 -2.78 -2.05
C SER A 142 18.03 -2.79 -1.59
N ASP A 143 17.66 -1.89 -0.67
CA ASP A 143 16.28 -1.81 -0.19
C ASP A 143 15.28 -1.46 -1.31
N GLY A 144 15.66 -0.62 -2.29
CA GLY A 144 14.84 -0.33 -3.46
C GLY A 144 14.66 -1.55 -4.40
N GLN A 145 15.72 -2.34 -4.61
CA GLN A 145 15.61 -3.61 -5.34
C GLN A 145 14.72 -4.60 -4.59
N ARG A 146 14.89 -4.69 -3.27
CA ARG A 146 14.07 -5.55 -2.41
C ARG A 146 12.58 -5.20 -2.51
N GLN A 147 12.25 -3.91 -2.48
CA GLN A 147 10.87 -3.43 -2.63
C GLN A 147 10.26 -3.88 -3.96
N ARG A 148 11.01 -3.78 -5.07
CA ARG A 148 10.55 -4.23 -6.39
C ARG A 148 10.41 -5.75 -6.48
N VAL A 149 11.32 -6.52 -5.90
CA VAL A 149 11.21 -7.99 -5.83
C VAL A 149 9.97 -8.40 -5.02
N MET A 150 9.70 -7.72 -3.89
CA MET A 150 8.48 -7.97 -3.10
C MET A 150 7.20 -7.61 -3.86
N LEU A 151 7.23 -6.55 -4.67
CA LEU A 151 6.11 -6.23 -5.55
C LEU A 151 5.94 -7.29 -6.65
N ALA A 152 7.03 -7.76 -7.28
CA ALA A 152 6.97 -8.87 -8.24
C ALA A 152 6.32 -10.12 -7.62
N ARG A 153 6.72 -10.47 -6.39
CA ARG A 153 6.12 -11.57 -5.63
C ARG A 153 4.60 -11.40 -5.45
N ALA A 154 4.15 -10.20 -5.10
CA ALA A 154 2.73 -9.90 -4.93
C ALA A 154 1.96 -9.97 -6.27
N ILE A 155 2.56 -9.48 -7.36
CA ILE A 155 1.99 -9.54 -8.71
C ILE A 155 1.91 -10.99 -9.21
N CYS A 156 2.96 -11.77 -8.99
CA CYS A 156 3.07 -13.18 -9.33
C CYS A 156 1.97 -14.05 -8.70
N GLN A 157 1.43 -13.61 -7.56
CA GLN A 157 0.30 -14.26 -6.89
C GLN A 157 -1.03 -14.09 -7.67
N GLU A 158 -1.11 -13.22 -8.69
CA GLU A 158 -2.32 -12.91 -9.46
C GLU A 158 -3.54 -12.59 -8.58
N PRO A 159 -3.42 -11.65 -7.63
CA PRO A 159 -4.45 -11.38 -6.65
C PRO A 159 -5.59 -10.53 -7.23
N GLU A 160 -6.73 -10.52 -6.54
CA GLU A 160 -7.83 -9.57 -6.80
C GLU A 160 -7.66 -8.26 -6.01
N ILE A 161 -6.92 -8.32 -4.88
CA ILE A 161 -6.57 -7.17 -4.04
C ILE A 161 -5.08 -7.20 -3.72
N ILE A 162 -4.41 -6.05 -3.82
CA ILE A 162 -3.05 -5.86 -3.31
C ILE A 162 -3.08 -4.85 -2.17
N VAL A 163 -2.51 -5.25 -1.02
CA VAL A 163 -2.33 -4.38 0.15
C VAL A 163 -0.85 -4.04 0.28
N LEU A 164 -0.51 -2.73 0.28
CA LEU A 164 0.88 -2.28 0.36
C LEU A 164 1.06 -1.26 1.49
N ASP A 165 2.07 -1.46 2.31
CA ASP A 165 2.44 -0.51 3.35
C ASP A 165 3.68 0.27 2.92
N GLU A 166 3.52 1.56 2.68
CA GLU A 166 4.57 2.49 2.25
C GLU A 166 5.38 1.98 1.04
N PRO A 167 4.74 1.60 -0.09
CA PRO A 167 5.42 0.96 -1.21
C PRO A 167 6.44 1.86 -1.92
N THR A 168 6.40 3.18 -1.70
CA THR A 168 7.32 4.15 -2.28
C THR A 168 8.56 4.42 -1.41
N SER A 169 8.58 3.92 -0.17
CA SER A 169 9.73 4.07 0.73
C SER A 169 10.99 3.45 0.12
N PHE A 170 12.14 4.09 0.33
CA PHE A 170 13.46 3.66 -0.17
C PHE A 170 13.64 3.67 -1.69
N LEU A 171 12.64 4.13 -2.46
CA LEU A 171 12.73 4.30 -3.91
C LEU A 171 13.13 5.72 -4.26
N ASP A 172 13.95 5.88 -5.31
CA ASP A 172 14.14 7.18 -5.93
C ASP A 172 12.91 7.62 -6.72
N VAL A 173 12.87 8.88 -7.14
CA VAL A 173 11.71 9.49 -7.80
C VAL A 173 11.27 8.71 -9.03
N ARG A 174 12.22 8.22 -9.86
CA ARG A 174 11.91 7.45 -11.05
C ARG A 174 11.16 6.17 -10.71
N TYR A 175 11.69 5.38 -9.79
CA TYR A 175 11.08 4.10 -9.41
C TYR A 175 9.77 4.27 -8.63
N LYS A 176 9.59 5.35 -7.86
CA LYS A 176 8.29 5.70 -7.26
C LYS A 176 7.21 5.88 -8.32
N LEU A 177 7.51 6.66 -9.37
CA LEU A 177 6.57 6.92 -10.45
C LEU A 177 6.27 5.65 -11.26
N GLU A 178 7.30 4.84 -11.58
CA GLU A 178 7.13 3.57 -12.27
C GLU A 178 6.24 2.60 -11.46
N LEU A 179 6.49 2.47 -10.16
CA LEU A 179 5.69 1.63 -9.26
C LEU A 179 4.21 2.05 -9.23
N LEU A 180 3.95 3.34 -9.04
CA LEU A 180 2.57 3.85 -9.02
C LEU A 180 1.87 3.68 -10.37
N ALA A 181 2.58 3.87 -11.49
CA ALA A 181 2.05 3.61 -12.83
C ALA A 181 1.72 2.13 -13.05
N ILE A 182 2.53 1.20 -12.50
CA ILE A 182 2.23 -0.24 -12.53
C ILE A 182 0.95 -0.52 -11.73
N LEU A 183 0.84 -0.02 -10.50
CA LEU A 183 -0.34 -0.22 -9.65
C LEU A 183 -1.60 0.35 -10.31
N GLU A 184 -1.53 1.56 -10.88
CA GLU A 184 -2.63 2.17 -11.61
C GLU A 184 -3.04 1.31 -12.82
N ARG A 185 -2.08 0.84 -13.63
CA ARG A 185 -2.36 -0.05 -14.76
C ARG A 185 -3.03 -1.35 -14.33
N MET A 186 -2.59 -1.94 -13.21
CA MET A 186 -3.21 -3.14 -12.65
C MET A 186 -4.65 -2.86 -12.22
N ALA A 187 -4.89 -1.74 -11.56
CA ALA A 187 -6.23 -1.33 -11.14
C ALA A 187 -7.15 -1.10 -12.35
N ARG A 188 -6.71 -0.31 -13.34
CA ARG A 188 -7.56 0.07 -14.48
C ARG A 188 -7.75 -1.04 -15.51
N LYS A 189 -6.69 -1.83 -15.81
CA LYS A 189 -6.74 -2.84 -16.88
C LYS A 189 -7.06 -4.24 -16.38
N LYS A 190 -6.56 -4.62 -15.20
CA LYS A 190 -6.77 -5.96 -14.62
C LYS A 190 -7.86 -5.96 -13.53
N HIS A 191 -8.46 -4.80 -13.23
CA HIS A 191 -9.46 -4.61 -12.17
C HIS A 191 -9.01 -5.10 -10.79
N ILE A 192 -7.70 -4.97 -10.49
CA ILE A 192 -7.14 -5.30 -9.19
C ILE A 192 -7.38 -4.12 -8.25
N THR A 193 -8.02 -4.37 -7.12
CA THR A 193 -8.21 -3.35 -6.08
C THR A 193 -6.89 -3.13 -5.34
N VAL A 194 -6.50 -1.87 -5.16
CA VAL A 194 -5.26 -1.50 -4.46
C VAL A 194 -5.60 -0.78 -3.17
N ILE A 195 -5.05 -1.23 -2.05
CA ILE A 195 -5.16 -0.56 -0.75
C ILE A 195 -3.74 -0.31 -0.26
N MET A 196 -3.35 0.96 -0.11
CA MET A 196 -1.97 1.29 0.27
C MET A 196 -1.88 2.43 1.26
N SER A 197 -0.74 2.56 1.94
CA SER A 197 -0.36 3.76 2.66
C SER A 197 0.69 4.53 1.87
N LEU A 198 0.62 5.85 1.86
CA LEU A 198 1.64 6.72 1.28
C LEU A 198 1.97 7.87 2.23
N HIS A 199 3.21 8.34 2.18
CA HIS A 199 3.66 9.56 2.86
C HIS A 199 3.61 10.78 1.94
N GLU A 200 3.82 10.58 0.65
CA GLU A 200 3.81 11.64 -0.36
C GLU A 200 2.36 12.04 -0.69
N ILE A 201 1.95 13.20 -0.16
CA ILE A 201 0.58 13.71 -0.28
C ILE A 201 0.21 13.97 -1.75
N ASP A 202 1.13 14.53 -2.51
CA ASP A 202 0.95 14.84 -3.94
C ASP A 202 0.78 13.58 -4.79
N LEU A 203 1.49 12.50 -4.47
CA LEU A 203 1.34 11.21 -5.14
C LEU A 203 0.01 10.55 -4.74
N ALA A 204 -0.34 10.58 -3.46
CA ALA A 204 -1.63 10.07 -2.98
C ALA A 204 -2.80 10.77 -3.67
N GLN A 205 -2.75 12.09 -3.83
CA GLN A 205 -3.78 12.88 -4.52
C GLN A 205 -3.96 12.45 -5.98
N LYS A 206 -2.86 12.17 -6.68
CA LYS A 206 -2.87 11.88 -8.13
C LYS A 206 -3.31 10.46 -8.47
N VAL A 207 -2.98 9.47 -7.63
CA VAL A 207 -3.15 8.06 -7.98
C VAL A 207 -4.43 7.44 -7.41
N SER A 208 -5.04 8.05 -6.39
CA SER A 208 -6.12 7.42 -5.63
C SER A 208 -7.50 7.75 -6.15
N ASP A 209 -8.42 6.80 -6.06
CA ASP A 209 -9.86 7.02 -6.23
C ASP A 209 -10.49 7.44 -4.91
N LYS A 210 -9.95 6.96 -3.79
CA LYS A 210 -10.39 7.27 -2.44
C LYS A 210 -9.22 7.44 -1.48
N ILE A 211 -9.42 8.29 -0.49
CA ILE A 211 -8.44 8.59 0.55
C ILE A 211 -9.06 8.34 1.92
N ILE A 212 -8.28 7.77 2.81
CA ILE A 212 -8.55 7.71 4.25
C ILE A 212 -7.49 8.55 4.97
N CYS A 213 -7.94 9.53 5.76
CA CYS A 213 -7.11 10.31 6.68
C CYS A 213 -7.14 9.67 8.06
N VAL A 214 -6.01 9.17 8.52
CA VAL A 214 -5.87 8.54 9.85
C VAL A 214 -5.24 9.55 10.80
N LYS A 215 -5.95 9.90 11.90
CA LYS A 215 -5.45 10.81 12.93
C LYS A 215 -5.85 10.35 14.32
N GLY A 216 -4.87 10.21 15.19
CA GLY A 216 -5.13 9.78 16.57
C GLY A 216 -5.75 8.37 16.60
N ASP A 217 -6.93 8.27 17.22
CA ASP A 217 -7.66 7.01 17.39
C ASP A 217 -8.86 6.84 16.43
N THR A 218 -8.92 7.65 15.35
CA THR A 218 -10.08 7.72 14.46
C THR A 218 -9.69 7.89 12.98
N ILE A 219 -10.68 7.68 12.12
CA ILE A 219 -10.65 8.11 10.72
C ILE A 219 -11.19 9.54 10.68
N ALA A 220 -10.30 10.51 10.46
CA ALA A 220 -10.67 11.92 10.40
C ALA A 220 -11.49 12.26 9.15
N HIS A 221 -11.12 11.68 7.99
CA HIS A 221 -11.82 11.87 6.72
C HIS A 221 -11.75 10.61 5.87
N TYR A 222 -12.81 10.37 5.09
CA TYR A 222 -12.88 9.36 4.04
C TYR A 222 -13.68 9.92 2.86
N GLY A 223 -13.12 9.89 1.67
CA GLY A 223 -13.78 10.41 0.47
C GLY A 223 -12.88 10.37 -0.75
N LYS A 224 -13.30 11.04 -1.81
CA LYS A 224 -12.50 11.23 -3.01
C LYS A 224 -11.39 12.26 -2.78
N PRO A 225 -10.30 12.23 -3.58
CA PRO A 225 -9.21 13.20 -3.44
C PRO A 225 -9.69 14.66 -3.39
N GLU A 226 -10.60 15.06 -4.28
CA GLU A 226 -11.13 16.43 -4.33
C GLU A 226 -11.93 16.84 -3.08
N GLU A 227 -12.42 15.89 -2.31
CA GLU A 227 -13.15 16.13 -1.06
C GLU A 227 -12.19 16.26 0.13
N VAL A 228 -11.09 15.52 0.09
CA VAL A 228 -10.13 15.37 1.19
C VAL A 228 -8.98 16.36 1.11
N PHE A 229 -8.39 16.59 -0.07
CA PHE A 229 -7.24 17.48 -0.24
C PHE A 229 -7.65 18.95 -0.25
N LYS A 230 -8.16 19.41 0.88
CA LYS A 230 -8.43 20.82 1.19
C LYS A 230 -7.41 21.31 2.20
N GLU A 231 -7.06 22.59 2.12
CA GLU A 231 -6.04 23.19 3.00
C GLU A 231 -6.33 22.91 4.48
N ASP A 232 -7.55 23.21 4.95
CA ASP A 232 -7.92 23.00 6.35
C ASP A 232 -7.84 21.52 6.77
N THR A 233 -8.23 20.59 5.89
CA THR A 233 -8.16 19.16 6.16
C THR A 233 -6.72 18.69 6.33
N ILE A 234 -5.84 19.05 5.40
CA ILE A 234 -4.43 18.64 5.43
C ILE A 234 -3.68 19.32 6.57
N ARG A 235 -3.90 20.62 6.79
CA ARG A 235 -3.32 21.33 7.94
C ARG A 235 -3.73 20.69 9.26
N SER A 236 -5.02 20.38 9.43
CA SER A 236 -5.50 19.71 10.64
C SER A 236 -4.91 18.30 10.77
N LEU A 237 -4.82 17.53 9.68
CA LEU A 237 -4.31 16.16 9.70
C LEU A 237 -2.86 16.07 10.17
N TYR A 238 -2.01 16.97 9.66
CA TYR A 238 -0.57 16.97 9.93
C TYR A 238 -0.14 17.99 10.98
N GLU A 239 -1.11 18.69 11.61
CA GLU A 239 -0.86 19.71 12.66
C GLU A 239 0.09 20.80 12.17
N ILE A 240 -0.15 21.32 10.94
CA ILE A 240 0.66 22.36 10.33
C ILE A 240 0.22 23.72 10.88
N ASP A 241 0.95 24.22 11.87
CA ASP A 241 0.68 25.53 12.47
C ASP A 241 1.17 26.67 11.58
N ASN A 242 2.37 26.50 10.98
CA ASN A 242 3.02 27.48 10.12
C ASN A 242 3.21 26.88 8.72
N GLY A 243 2.82 27.64 7.68
CA GLY A 243 2.83 27.20 6.28
C GLY A 243 1.43 27.01 5.71
N SER A 244 1.35 26.80 4.41
CA SER A 244 0.10 26.53 3.68
C SER A 244 0.19 25.24 2.89
N PHE A 245 -0.95 24.68 2.55
CA PHE A 245 -1.05 23.53 1.66
C PHE A 245 -1.73 23.99 0.38
N ASP A 246 -1.05 23.81 -0.76
CA ASP A 246 -1.64 24.06 -2.08
C ASP A 246 -2.42 22.80 -2.54
N PRO A 247 -3.76 22.86 -2.56
CA PRO A 247 -4.58 21.72 -2.95
C PRO A 247 -4.49 21.39 -4.45
N VAL A 248 -3.98 22.31 -5.29
CA VAL A 248 -3.84 22.09 -6.74
C VAL A 248 -2.60 21.25 -7.02
N PHE A 249 -1.49 21.57 -6.36
CA PHE A 249 -0.21 20.88 -6.57
C PHE A 249 0.06 19.79 -5.52
N GLY A 250 -0.72 19.73 -4.44
CA GLY A 250 -0.49 18.82 -3.33
C GLY A 250 0.80 19.12 -2.55
N SER A 251 1.29 20.36 -2.62
CA SER A 251 2.55 20.80 -2.04
C SER A 251 2.34 21.59 -0.73
N ILE A 252 3.33 21.49 0.17
CA ILE A 252 3.37 22.31 1.38
C ILE A 252 4.29 23.48 1.11
N GLU A 253 3.79 24.70 1.29
CA GLU A 253 4.58 25.93 1.22
C GLU A 253 5.12 26.28 2.60
N LEU A 254 6.39 26.65 2.66
CA LEU A 254 7.01 27.10 3.89
C LEU A 254 6.49 28.50 4.28
N PRO A 255 6.39 28.81 5.57
CA PRO A 255 6.01 30.15 6.01
C PRO A 255 7.06 31.18 5.55
N LYS A 256 6.58 32.34 5.09
CA LYS A 256 7.48 33.47 4.82
C LYS A 256 8.08 33.93 6.14
N ILE A 257 9.40 34.00 6.23
CA ILE A 257 10.09 34.57 7.39
C ILE A 257 9.94 36.09 7.28
N GLU A 258 9.15 36.69 8.14
CA GLU A 258 9.01 38.16 8.18
C GLU A 258 10.38 38.81 8.50
N GLY A 259 10.90 39.63 7.60
CA GLY A 259 12.05 40.46 7.81
C GLY A 259 13.36 40.07 7.11
N GLU A 260 13.41 38.99 6.33
CA GLU A 260 14.56 38.67 5.50
C GLU A 260 14.36 39.11 4.05
N PRO A 261 15.38 39.65 3.36
CA PRO A 261 15.28 39.99 1.94
C PRO A 261 15.18 38.74 1.08
N GLU A 262 14.39 38.83 0.01
CA GLU A 262 14.06 37.71 -0.94
C GLU A 262 15.26 37.17 -1.74
N VAL A 263 16.47 37.19 -1.22
CA VAL A 263 17.66 36.76 -1.96
C VAL A 263 18.43 35.70 -1.18
N PHE A 264 18.13 34.42 -1.43
CA PHE A 264 19.08 33.37 -1.17
C PHE A 264 20.11 33.36 -2.30
N VAL A 265 21.28 33.96 -2.11
CA VAL A 265 22.41 33.76 -2.98
C VAL A 265 23.01 32.42 -2.65
N ILE A 266 22.72 31.42 -3.48
CA ILE A 266 23.48 30.18 -3.48
C ILE A 266 24.84 30.53 -4.09
N SER A 267 25.84 30.74 -3.26
CA SER A 267 27.23 30.85 -3.71
C SER A 267 27.69 29.41 -4.08
N SER A 268 28.12 29.28 -5.33
CA SER A 268 28.74 28.16 -5.98
C SER A 268 29.85 27.48 -5.19
#